data_f067095ed396c054a0d24f166f3078bb
#
_entry.id   f067095ed396c054a0d24f166f3078bb
#
_cell.length_a   1.000
_cell.length_b   1.000
_cell.length_c   1.000
_cell.angle_alpha   90.00
_cell.angle_beta   90.00
_cell.angle_gamma   90.00
#
_symmetry.space_group_name_H-M   'P 1'
#
loop_
_entity.id
_entity.type
_entity.pdbx_description
1 polymer ?
#
loop_
_entity_poly.entity_id
_entity_poly.type
_entity_poly.pdbx_seq_one_letter_code
_entity_poly.pdbx_strand_id
1 'polypeptide(L)'
;MKNEEIGDLPSAFLICGCRSTIDFDFDIYKQSLHISNGYFYDLCFENDSVLPNGKLYEGALFLIWQDSLCVPPTKIDLNNYIPNGYIVSRGGIPSSERKIKLKANSTYTISSTGLGSVECRIKAWTNRNGKILKAVKY
;
A
#
# COMPACT_ATOMS: atom_id res chain seq x y z
N MET A 1 19.43 -27.16 -22.03
CA MET A 1 18.93 -26.75 -21.28
C MET A 1 18.99 -26.18 -20.98
N LYS A 2 19.10 -26.37 -21.53
CA LYS A 2 18.63 -25.83 -20.88
C LYS A 2 18.52 -25.28 -20.46
N ASN A 3 18.63 -25.72 -20.76
CA ASN A 3 18.12 -25.16 -19.90
C ASN A 3 17.99 -24.62 -19.65
N GLU A 4 17.91 -24.89 -19.56
CA GLU A 4 17.40 -24.48 -18.89
C GLU A 4 17.26 -23.88 -18.51
N GLU A 5 17.39 -24.19 -18.80
CA GLU A 5 16.89 -23.72 -18.08
C GLU A 5 16.80 -23.18 -17.64
N ILE A 6 17.08 -23.62 -17.99
CA ILE A 6 16.64 -23.22 -17.23
C ILE A 6 16.67 -22.59 -16.89
N GLY A 7 17.05 -22.83 -17.14
CA GLY A 7 16.55 -22.29 -16.45
C GLY A 7 16.80 -21.55 -16.19
N ASP A 8 16.79 -21.54 -16.25
CA ASP A 8 16.59 -20.91 -15.61
C ASP A 8 16.78 -20.26 -15.24
N LEU A 9 16.98 -20.34 -15.39
CA LEU A 9 16.69 -19.87 -14.66
C LEU A 9 17.04 -19.26 -14.25
N PRO A 10 17.32 -19.33 -14.08
CA PRO A 10 17.11 -18.79 -13.29
C PRO A 10 17.49 -18.16 -12.82
N SER A 11 17.69 -18.28 -13.02
CA SER A 11 17.44 -17.68 -12.13
C SER A 11 17.65 -16.87 -11.74
N ALA A 12 17.98 -17.01 -12.01
CA ALA A 12 17.60 -16.30 -11.31
C ALA A 12 17.56 -15.78 -11.10
N PHE A 13 17.61 -15.86 -11.31
CA PHE A 13 17.07 -15.49 -10.72
C PHE A 13 17.36 -15.25 -10.23
N LEU A 14 17.83 -15.74 -10.50
CA LEU A 14 17.65 -15.65 -9.67
C LEU A 14 17.98 -15.19 -9.04
N ILE A 15 18.46 -15.33 -9.29
CA ILE A 15 18.34 -15.03 -8.51
C ILE A 15 18.47 -14.51 -8.08
N CYS A 16 18.42 -14.49 -8.26
CA CYS A 16 17.99 -14.05 -7.73
C CYS A 16 17.62 -13.81 -7.44
N GLY A 17 18.24 -14.00 -7.25
CA GLY A 17 17.18 -13.78 -6.34
C GLY A 17 16.04 -13.25 -6.89
N CYS A 18 15.46 -13.91 -7.13
CA CYS A 18 14.27 -13.50 -7.69
C CYS A 18 13.39 -12.84 -6.73
N ARG A 19 13.54 -11.57 -6.61
CA ARG A 19 12.57 -10.78 -5.90
C ARG A 19 11.58 -10.20 -6.86
N SER A 20 10.30 -10.43 -6.62
CA SER A 20 9.27 -9.74 -7.37
C SER A 20 9.09 -8.35 -6.81
N THR A 21 8.75 -7.42 -7.66
CA THR A 21 8.44 -6.05 -7.29
C THR A 21 6.94 -5.93 -7.15
N ILE A 22 6.48 -5.40 -6.02
CA ILE A 22 5.07 -5.05 -5.85
C ILE A 22 4.81 -3.80 -6.69
N ASP A 23 3.78 -3.86 -7.50
CA ASP A 23 3.40 -2.73 -8.33
C ASP A 23 1.89 -2.55 -8.26
N PHE A 24 1.46 -1.40 -7.79
CA PHE A 24 0.04 -1.09 -7.70
C PHE A 24 -0.24 0.30 -8.24
N ASP A 25 -1.47 0.50 -8.68
CA ASP A 25 -1.93 1.75 -9.26
C ASP A 25 -3.10 2.29 -8.47
N PHE A 26 -3.37 3.58 -8.64
CA PHE A 26 -4.53 4.21 -8.06
C PHE A 26 -5.48 4.69 -9.15
N ASP A 27 -6.74 4.27 -9.07
CA ASP A 27 -7.80 4.72 -9.97
C ASP A 27 -8.49 5.92 -9.33
N ILE A 28 -8.25 7.10 -9.91
CA ILE A 28 -8.80 8.36 -9.38
C ILE A 28 -10.34 8.37 -9.42
N TYR A 29 -10.91 7.81 -10.46
CA TYR A 29 -12.36 7.84 -10.63
C TYR A 29 -13.07 6.93 -9.63
N LYS A 30 -12.49 5.77 -9.36
CA LYS A 30 -13.07 4.81 -8.41
C LYS A 30 -12.52 4.98 -7.00
N GLN A 31 -11.51 5.81 -6.81
CA GLN A 31 -10.83 5.99 -5.53
C GLN A 31 -10.38 4.65 -4.97
N SER A 32 -9.68 3.87 -5.78
CA SER A 32 -9.26 2.54 -5.38
C SER A 32 -7.82 2.24 -5.78
N LEU A 33 -7.15 1.47 -4.92
CA LEU A 33 -5.83 0.93 -5.17
C LEU A 33 -5.99 -0.46 -5.78
N HIS A 34 -5.17 -0.79 -6.76
CA HIS A 34 -5.22 -2.09 -7.42
C HIS A 34 -3.81 -2.61 -7.65
N ILE A 35 -3.55 -3.83 -7.19
CA ILE A 35 -2.28 -4.50 -7.39
C ILE A 35 -2.46 -5.58 -8.47
N SER A 36 -1.53 -5.62 -9.44
CA SER A 36 -1.65 -6.53 -10.57
C SER A 36 -0.85 -7.82 -10.40
N ASN A 37 0.12 -7.84 -9.50
CA ASN A 37 1.04 -8.98 -9.38
C ASN A 37 1.24 -9.38 -7.92
N GLY A 38 0.16 -9.64 -7.21
CA GLY A 38 0.24 -10.05 -5.82
C GLY A 38 -0.97 -9.60 -5.04
N TYR A 39 -0.77 -9.42 -3.73
CA TYR A 39 -1.86 -9.10 -2.81
C TYR A 39 -1.41 -7.99 -1.87
N PHE A 40 -2.36 -7.24 -1.33
CA PHE A 40 -2.06 -6.21 -0.34
C PHE A 40 -1.91 -6.85 1.04
N TYR A 41 -0.72 -7.39 1.34
CA TYR A 41 -0.42 -7.91 2.67
C TYR A 41 -0.27 -6.79 3.69
N ASP A 42 0.24 -5.65 3.27
CA ASP A 42 0.33 -4.47 4.10
C ASP A 42 0.04 -3.23 3.26
N LEU A 43 -0.38 -2.18 3.92
CA LEU A 43 -0.64 -0.91 3.26
C LEU A 43 -0.47 0.19 4.29
N CYS A 44 0.26 1.23 3.91
CA CYS A 44 0.55 2.35 4.80
C CYS A 44 0.13 3.66 4.15
N PHE A 45 -0.61 4.48 4.88
CA PHE A 45 -1.01 5.82 4.45
C PHE A 45 -0.37 6.81 5.41
N GLU A 46 0.58 7.59 4.90
CA GLU A 46 1.31 8.56 5.72
C GLU A 46 1.07 9.96 5.20
N ASN A 47 0.53 10.84 6.05
CA ASN A 47 0.36 12.23 5.71
C ASN A 47 1.74 12.92 5.76
N ASP A 48 2.11 13.59 4.68
CA ASP A 48 3.43 14.21 4.56
C ASP A 48 3.53 15.56 5.29
N SER A 49 2.41 16.05 5.82
CA SER A 49 2.40 17.33 6.54
C SER A 49 3.11 17.22 7.88
N VAL A 50 3.75 18.30 8.30
CA VAL A 50 4.39 18.36 9.61
C VAL A 50 3.77 19.51 10.42
N LEU A 51 3.78 19.34 11.73
CA LEU A 51 3.36 20.37 12.67
C LEU A 51 4.50 21.38 12.85
N PRO A 52 4.20 22.58 13.41
CA PRO A 52 5.23 23.58 13.65
C PRO A 52 6.41 23.07 14.48
N ASN A 53 6.20 22.04 15.32
CA ASN A 53 7.27 21.45 16.12
C ASN A 53 8.09 20.41 15.37
N GLY A 54 7.86 20.23 14.07
CA GLY A 54 8.59 19.26 13.25
C GLY A 54 8.07 17.85 13.28
N LYS A 55 7.04 17.56 14.06
CA LYS A 55 6.44 16.24 14.10
C LYS A 55 5.43 16.08 12.97
N LEU A 56 5.23 14.85 12.53
CA LEU A 56 4.21 14.55 11.53
C LEU A 56 2.83 14.95 12.07
N TYR A 57 1.97 15.40 11.16
CA TYR A 57 0.63 15.87 11.52
C TYR A 57 -0.16 14.82 12.28
N GLU A 58 -0.07 13.57 11.83
CA GLU A 58 -0.74 12.45 12.50
C GLU A 58 0.08 11.19 12.25
N GLY A 59 -0.16 10.17 13.04
CA GLY A 59 0.50 8.89 12.83
C GLY A 59 0.04 8.23 11.55
N ALA A 60 0.92 7.45 10.95
CA ALA A 60 0.59 6.72 9.74
C ALA A 60 -0.51 5.69 10.02
N LEU A 61 -1.44 5.57 9.09
CA LEU A 61 -2.46 4.52 9.12
C LEU A 61 -1.85 3.28 8.48
N PHE A 62 -1.78 2.20 9.24
CA PHE A 62 -1.13 0.97 8.80
C PHE A 62 -2.10 -0.18 8.83
N LEU A 63 -2.22 -0.89 7.70
CA LEU A 63 -3.05 -2.08 7.56
C LEU A 63 -2.15 -3.29 7.37
N ILE A 64 -2.33 -4.33 8.18
CA ILE A 64 -1.56 -5.57 8.05
C ILE A 64 -2.53 -6.74 8.01
N TRP A 65 -2.41 -7.57 6.97
CA TRP A 65 -3.28 -8.73 6.82
C TRP A 65 -2.91 -9.81 7.81
N GLN A 66 -3.89 -10.28 8.56
CA GLN A 66 -3.69 -11.26 9.62
C GLN A 66 -4.46 -12.55 9.42
N ASP A 67 -5.37 -12.60 8.46
CA ASP A 67 -6.19 -13.79 8.23
C ASP A 67 -5.39 -14.83 7.45
N SER A 68 -4.93 -15.87 8.13
CA SER A 68 -4.12 -16.91 7.50
C SER A 68 -4.96 -17.89 6.67
N LEU A 69 -6.28 -17.83 6.77
CA LEU A 69 -7.18 -18.73 6.03
C LEU A 69 -7.56 -18.19 4.66
N CYS A 70 -7.33 -16.92 4.42
CA CYS A 70 -7.70 -16.26 3.17
C CYS A 70 -6.54 -15.41 2.68
N VAL A 71 -6.45 -15.24 1.35
CA VAL A 71 -5.48 -14.31 0.78
C VAL A 71 -6.01 -12.89 0.93
N PRO A 72 -5.10 -11.91 1.04
CA PRO A 72 -5.52 -10.50 1.09
C PRO A 72 -6.15 -10.07 -0.24
N PRO A 73 -6.89 -8.97 -0.23
CA PRO A 73 -7.44 -8.45 -1.47
C PRO A 73 -6.38 -7.92 -2.42
N THR A 74 -6.74 -7.86 -3.70
CA THR A 74 -5.91 -7.23 -4.74
C THR A 74 -6.40 -5.81 -5.04
N LYS A 75 -7.48 -5.39 -4.40
CA LYS A 75 -8.08 -4.08 -4.61
C LYS A 75 -8.58 -3.52 -3.28
N ILE A 76 -8.24 -2.28 -3.00
CA ILE A 76 -8.68 -1.57 -1.81
C ILE A 76 -9.45 -0.33 -2.26
N ASP A 77 -10.73 -0.27 -1.94
CA ASP A 77 -11.59 0.85 -2.27
C ASP A 77 -11.64 1.79 -1.07
N LEU A 78 -11.16 3.03 -1.27
CA LEU A 78 -11.08 4.00 -0.19
C LEU A 78 -12.45 4.50 0.26
N ASN A 79 -13.49 4.25 -0.52
CA ASN A 79 -14.86 4.63 -0.16
C ASN A 79 -15.57 3.57 0.68
N ASN A 80 -14.99 2.39 0.81
CA ASN A 80 -15.60 1.28 1.54
C ASN A 80 -14.89 1.02 2.86
N TYR A 81 -15.49 0.14 3.66
CA TYR A 81 -14.85 -0.29 4.91
C TYR A 81 -13.59 -1.09 4.63
N ILE A 82 -12.65 -0.97 5.55
CA ILE A 82 -11.43 -1.78 5.51
C ILE A 82 -11.84 -3.25 5.69
N PRO A 83 -11.39 -4.16 4.81
CA PRO A 83 -11.72 -5.59 4.94
C PRO A 83 -11.33 -6.15 6.31
N ASN A 84 -12.15 -7.06 6.83
CA ASN A 84 -12.01 -7.55 8.20
C ASN A 84 -10.71 -8.28 8.48
N GLY A 85 -10.04 -8.80 7.47
CA GLY A 85 -8.77 -9.52 7.65
C GLY A 85 -7.60 -8.63 8.02
N TYR A 86 -7.75 -7.31 7.96
CA TYR A 86 -6.68 -6.38 8.32
C TYR A 86 -6.74 -5.99 9.78
N ILE A 87 -5.56 -5.97 10.41
CA ILE A 87 -5.35 -5.29 11.68
C ILE A 87 -4.89 -3.89 11.37
N VAL A 88 -5.49 -2.92 12.04
CA VAL A 88 -5.28 -1.50 11.77
C VAL A 88 -4.54 -0.87 12.95
N SER A 89 -3.53 -0.07 12.64
CA SER A 89 -2.85 0.74 13.65
C SER A 89 -2.66 2.16 13.12
N ARG A 90 -2.52 3.10 14.05
CA ARG A 90 -2.23 4.48 13.70
C ARG A 90 -1.07 4.95 14.57
N GLY A 91 0.03 5.35 13.91
CA GLY A 91 1.23 5.76 14.61
C GLY A 91 1.80 4.66 15.49
N GLY A 92 1.66 3.39 15.09
CA GLY A 92 2.16 2.26 15.85
C GLY A 92 1.25 1.80 16.98
N ILE A 93 0.08 2.43 17.17
CA ILE A 93 -0.85 2.09 18.23
C ILE A 93 -2.07 1.41 17.61
N PRO A 94 -2.52 0.26 18.16
CA PRO A 94 -3.71 -0.40 17.62
C PRO A 94 -4.89 0.55 17.55
N SER A 95 -5.64 0.47 16.45
CA SER A 95 -6.76 1.37 16.17
C SER A 95 -8.01 0.57 15.84
N SER A 96 -9.16 1.10 16.25
CA SER A 96 -10.46 0.51 15.91
C SER A 96 -11.02 1.10 14.62
N GLU A 97 -10.26 1.92 13.91
CA GLU A 97 -10.72 2.51 12.64
C GLU A 97 -11.02 1.42 11.64
N ARG A 98 -12.15 1.56 10.94
CA ARG A 98 -12.52 0.62 9.89
C ARG A 98 -12.81 1.32 8.56
N LYS A 99 -12.45 2.60 8.45
CA LYS A 99 -12.52 3.36 7.20
C LYS A 99 -11.23 4.14 7.01
N ILE A 100 -10.83 4.26 5.75
CA ILE A 100 -9.67 5.06 5.38
C ILE A 100 -10.16 6.48 5.16
N LYS A 101 -9.83 7.39 6.08
CA LYS A 101 -10.21 8.80 5.97
C LYS A 101 -8.95 9.62 5.81
N LEU A 102 -8.88 10.33 4.70
CA LEU A 102 -7.72 11.18 4.42
C LEU A 102 -8.07 12.62 4.71
N LYS A 103 -7.08 13.37 5.19
CA LYS A 103 -7.23 14.78 5.49
C LYS A 103 -7.35 15.56 4.18
N ALA A 104 -8.19 16.60 4.19
CA ALA A 104 -8.37 17.47 3.03
C ALA A 104 -7.10 18.26 2.72
N ASN A 105 -6.92 18.59 1.45
CA ASN A 105 -5.85 19.47 0.97
C ASN A 105 -4.46 19.06 1.48
N SER A 106 -4.17 17.77 1.43
CA SER A 106 -2.95 17.22 1.99
C SER A 106 -2.26 16.33 0.96
N THR A 107 -0.99 16.04 1.25
CA THR A 107 -0.19 15.11 0.46
C THR A 107 0.07 13.87 1.28
N TYR A 108 -0.08 12.71 0.66
CA TYR A 108 0.14 11.42 1.32
C TYR A 108 1.16 10.60 0.57
N THR A 109 1.90 9.80 1.31
CA THR A 109 2.68 8.70 0.77
C THR A 109 1.94 7.40 1.08
N ILE A 110 1.58 6.67 0.03
CA ILE A 110 0.90 5.38 0.16
C ILE A 110 1.89 4.30 -0.27
N SER A 111 2.16 3.35 0.59
CA SER A 111 3.18 2.34 0.32
C SER A 111 2.74 0.95 0.70
N SER A 112 3.34 -0.04 0.05
CA SER A 112 3.15 -1.45 0.35
C SER A 112 4.47 -2.16 0.08
N THR A 113 4.91 -2.99 1.02
CA THR A 113 6.17 -3.74 0.85
C THR A 113 5.92 -5.18 0.41
N GLY A 114 4.75 -5.72 0.74
CA GLY A 114 4.46 -7.12 0.47
C GLY A 114 5.39 -8.04 1.24
N LEU A 115 5.42 -9.31 0.84
CA LEU A 115 6.25 -10.31 1.50
C LEU A 115 7.59 -10.41 0.77
N GLY A 116 8.57 -9.66 1.25
CA GLY A 116 9.92 -9.69 0.71
C GLY A 116 10.09 -9.04 -0.64
N SER A 117 9.14 -8.24 -1.05
CA SER A 117 9.20 -7.52 -2.32
C SER A 117 9.83 -6.16 -2.16
N VAL A 118 10.20 -5.55 -3.28
CA VAL A 118 10.64 -4.17 -3.30
C VAL A 118 9.41 -3.30 -3.05
N GLU A 119 9.57 -2.31 -2.18
CA GLU A 119 8.49 -1.40 -1.83
C GLU A 119 8.01 -0.60 -3.03
N CYS A 120 6.71 -0.48 -3.16
CA CYS A 120 6.08 0.40 -4.14
C CYS A 120 5.44 1.56 -3.40
N ARG A 121 5.62 2.76 -3.92
CA ARG A 121 5.10 3.97 -3.30
C ARG A 121 4.38 4.85 -4.30
N ILE A 122 3.29 5.45 -3.82
CA ILE A 122 2.52 6.42 -4.57
C ILE A 122 2.45 7.69 -3.75
N LYS A 123 2.71 8.82 -4.41
CA LYS A 123 2.46 10.13 -3.81
C LYS A 123 1.08 10.58 -4.28
N ALA A 124 0.24 10.98 -3.34
CA ALA A 124 -1.15 11.33 -3.62
C ALA A 124 -1.49 12.68 -3.01
N TRP A 125 -2.32 13.44 -3.73
CA TRP A 125 -2.78 14.76 -3.28
C TRP A 125 -4.28 14.71 -3.13
N THR A 126 -4.79 15.16 -1.97
CA THR A 126 -6.22 15.18 -1.71
C THR A 126 -6.82 16.55 -1.99
N ASN A 127 -8.10 16.56 -2.31
CA ASN A 127 -8.86 17.77 -2.50
C ASN A 127 -9.51 18.21 -1.15
N ARG A 128 -10.35 19.23 -1.21
CA ARG A 128 -11.00 19.77 0.00
C ARG A 128 -11.95 18.78 0.67
N ASN A 129 -12.31 17.68 -0.01
CA ASN A 129 -13.19 16.66 0.54
C ASN A 129 -12.42 15.42 0.99
N GLY A 130 -11.09 15.46 0.94
CA GLY A 130 -10.28 14.30 1.30
C GLY A 130 -10.21 13.22 0.23
N LYS A 131 -10.70 13.51 -0.97
CA LYS A 131 -10.58 12.57 -2.11
C LYS A 131 -9.26 12.80 -2.81
N ILE A 132 -8.65 11.73 -3.32
CA ILE A 132 -7.40 11.84 -4.06
C ILE A 132 -7.70 12.37 -5.45
N LEU A 133 -7.09 13.49 -5.81
CA LEU A 133 -7.28 14.10 -7.12
C LEU A 133 -6.10 13.85 -8.04
N LYS A 134 -4.96 13.43 -7.51
CA LYS A 134 -3.76 13.15 -8.28
C LYS A 134 -2.93 12.12 -7.55
N ALA A 135 -2.37 11.17 -8.28
CA ALA A 135 -1.50 10.13 -7.70
C ALA A 135 -0.37 9.83 -8.69
N VAL A 136 0.86 9.74 -8.18
CA VAL A 136 2.06 9.49 -8.99
C VAL A 136 2.93 8.47 -8.28
N LYS A 137 3.38 7.46 -9.02
CA LYS A 137 4.33 6.49 -8.49
C LYS A 137 5.73 7.08 -8.45
N TYR A 138 6.53 6.63 -7.47
CA TYR A 138 7.93 7.08 -7.40
C TYR A 138 8.83 6.14 -6.63
#